data_e38472f9d3f19cfc12b991fde7ccc974
#
_entry.id   e38472f9d3f19cfc12b991fde7ccc974
#
_cell.length_a   1.000
_cell.length_b   1.000
_cell.length_c   1.000
_cell.angle_alpha   90.00
_cell.angle_beta   90.00
_cell.angle_gamma   90.00
#
_symmetry.space_group_name_H-M   'P 1'
#
loop_
_entity.id
_entity.type
_entity.pdbx_description
1 polymer ?
#
loop_
_entity_poly.entity_id
_entity_poly.type
_entity_poly.pdbx_seq_one_letter_code
_entity_poly.pdbx_strand_id
1 'polypeptide(L)'
;MDAFDSMCEFRGTKQKAFNEACCAFANSENMTELAKVLGMNPTMLRNKLNPDQPHVLTPVELIALTKASDNHTILNSLLLGIGVVTAKVPSDASEETLIKRALENAMHSGDLSRMALEHGGSYRLSRSHKQSIIEKAHCSISNLVALISDLEGRTTGITPFLSMSVDFIANGAPIPGLS
;
A
#
# COMPACT_ATOMS: atom_id res chain seq x y z
N MET A 1 -23.07 -16.64 17.25
CA MET A 1 -21.96 -16.67 16.26
C MET A 1 -20.73 -16.22 17.01
N ASP A 2 -19.90 -17.20 17.41
CA ASP A 2 -18.84 -16.94 18.37
C ASP A 2 -17.69 -16.15 17.72
N ALA A 3 -17.05 -15.26 18.49
CA ALA A 3 -15.92 -14.41 18.03
C ALA A 3 -14.76 -15.26 17.45
N PHE A 4 -14.67 -16.51 17.84
CA PHE A 4 -13.69 -17.47 17.36
C PHE A 4 -13.96 -17.93 15.92
N ASP A 5 -15.22 -18.17 15.57
CA ASP A 5 -15.66 -18.57 14.23
C ASP A 5 -15.41 -17.43 13.21
N SER A 6 -15.72 -16.19 13.61
CA SER A 6 -15.47 -14.98 12.82
C SER A 6 -13.98 -14.76 12.52
N MET A 7 -13.09 -15.08 13.49
CA MET A 7 -11.64 -14.94 13.28
C MET A 7 -11.06 -16.01 12.35
N CYS A 8 -11.57 -17.24 12.42
CA CYS A 8 -11.16 -18.32 11.52
C CYS A 8 -11.57 -18.02 10.06
N GLU A 9 -12.79 -17.53 9.86
CA GLU A 9 -13.30 -17.11 8.55
C GLU A 9 -12.49 -15.93 7.99
N PHE A 10 -12.20 -14.93 8.83
CA PHE A 10 -11.34 -13.79 8.45
C PHE A 10 -9.96 -14.26 8.00
N ARG A 11 -9.32 -15.16 8.76
CA ARG A 11 -7.99 -15.71 8.40
C ARG A 11 -8.04 -16.45 7.07
N GLY A 12 -9.04 -17.29 6.84
CA GLY A 12 -9.22 -18.04 5.59
C GLY A 12 -9.39 -17.12 4.39
N THR A 13 -10.24 -16.11 4.52
CA THR A 13 -10.48 -15.10 3.48
C THR A 13 -9.22 -14.29 3.18
N LYS A 14 -8.46 -13.91 4.20
CA LYS A 14 -7.21 -13.18 4.05
C LYS A 14 -6.12 -14.01 3.39
N GLN A 15 -5.98 -15.26 3.79
CA GLN A 15 -5.02 -16.18 3.16
C GLN A 15 -5.34 -16.37 1.67
N LYS A 16 -6.61 -16.54 1.32
CA LYS A 16 -7.05 -16.65 -0.06
C LYS A 16 -6.71 -15.38 -0.87
N ALA A 17 -7.04 -14.20 -0.36
CA ALA A 17 -6.72 -12.93 -1.02
C ALA A 17 -5.21 -12.73 -1.20
N PHE A 18 -4.41 -13.09 -0.21
CA PHE A 18 -2.95 -13.07 -0.28
C PHE A 18 -2.42 -14.01 -1.36
N ASN A 19 -2.91 -15.25 -1.42
CA ASN A 19 -2.51 -16.24 -2.40
C ASN A 19 -2.86 -15.80 -3.83
N GLU A 20 -4.06 -15.27 -4.04
CA GLU A 20 -4.49 -14.72 -5.33
C GLU A 20 -3.61 -13.53 -5.75
N ALA A 21 -3.26 -12.66 -4.83
CA ALA A 21 -2.37 -11.53 -5.08
C ALA A 21 -0.95 -11.98 -5.42
N CYS A 22 -0.42 -13.00 -4.76
CA CYS A 22 0.89 -13.59 -5.09
C CYS A 22 0.91 -14.18 -6.50
N CYS A 23 -0.13 -14.92 -6.89
CA CYS A 23 -0.26 -15.46 -8.24
C CYS A 23 -0.39 -14.34 -9.29
N ALA A 24 -1.20 -13.31 -9.02
CA ALA A 24 -1.37 -12.18 -9.92
C ALA A 24 -0.05 -11.41 -10.11
N PHE A 25 0.68 -11.17 -9.02
CA PHE A 25 1.99 -10.54 -9.04
C PHE A 25 3.01 -11.36 -9.86
N ALA A 26 3.09 -12.69 -9.62
CA ALA A 26 4.01 -13.55 -10.33
C ALA A 26 3.76 -13.60 -11.85
N ASN A 27 2.51 -13.34 -12.27
CA ASN A 27 2.11 -13.29 -13.69
C ASN A 27 2.34 -11.92 -14.33
N SER A 28 2.38 -10.84 -13.55
CA SER A 28 2.55 -9.48 -14.06
C SER A 28 4.01 -9.02 -14.10
N GLU A 29 4.90 -9.65 -13.31
CA GLU A 29 6.26 -9.18 -13.10
C GLU A 29 7.33 -10.09 -13.72
N ASN A 30 8.50 -9.50 -14.02
CA ASN A 30 9.66 -10.26 -14.45
C ASN A 30 10.38 -10.88 -13.24
N MET A 31 10.02 -12.13 -12.92
CA MET A 31 10.58 -12.85 -11.77
C MET A 31 12.11 -13.02 -11.81
N THR A 32 12.70 -13.06 -13.00
CA THR A 32 14.15 -13.24 -13.13
C THR A 32 14.90 -11.96 -12.74
N GLU A 33 14.44 -10.82 -13.19
CA GLU A 33 15.05 -9.53 -12.84
C GLU A 33 14.82 -9.19 -11.37
N LEU A 34 13.61 -9.40 -10.86
CA LEU A 34 13.31 -9.17 -9.45
C LEU A 34 14.15 -10.06 -8.52
N ALA A 35 14.28 -11.34 -8.85
CA ALA A 35 15.11 -12.25 -8.08
C ALA A 35 16.59 -11.80 -8.04
N LYS A 36 17.10 -11.29 -9.16
CA LYS A 36 18.45 -10.73 -9.24
C LYS A 36 18.63 -9.52 -8.32
N VAL A 37 17.66 -8.59 -8.33
CA VAL A 37 17.68 -7.41 -7.46
C VAL A 37 17.62 -7.80 -5.97
N LEU A 38 16.84 -8.84 -5.64
CA LEU A 38 16.69 -9.35 -4.28
C LEU A 38 17.81 -10.28 -3.82
N GLY A 39 18.79 -10.60 -4.67
CA GLY A 39 19.83 -11.57 -4.37
C GLY A 39 19.31 -13.00 -4.17
N MET A 40 18.17 -13.34 -4.79
CA MET A 40 17.51 -14.65 -4.69
C MET A 40 17.63 -15.45 -5.98
N ASN A 41 17.46 -16.77 -5.85
CA ASN A 41 17.27 -17.63 -7.02
C ASN A 41 15.85 -17.42 -7.59
N PRO A 42 15.67 -17.23 -8.92
CA PRO A 42 14.35 -17.03 -9.54
C PRO A 42 13.35 -18.17 -9.24
N THR A 43 13.82 -19.42 -9.18
CA THR A 43 12.97 -20.55 -8.82
C THR A 43 12.48 -20.45 -7.37
N MET A 44 13.36 -20.03 -6.45
CA MET A 44 13.00 -19.84 -5.05
C MET A 44 11.94 -18.73 -4.91
N LEU A 45 12.11 -17.62 -5.62
CA LEU A 45 11.11 -16.53 -5.60
C LEU A 45 9.74 -16.99 -6.12
N ARG A 46 9.72 -17.74 -7.25
CA ARG A 46 8.48 -18.32 -7.78
C ARG A 46 7.84 -19.29 -6.79
N ASN A 47 8.63 -20.13 -6.13
CA ASN A 47 8.12 -21.08 -5.13
C ASN A 47 7.51 -20.36 -3.93
N LYS A 48 8.10 -19.23 -3.49
CA LYS A 48 7.57 -18.42 -2.39
C LYS A 48 6.27 -17.70 -2.72
N LEU A 49 6.02 -17.42 -4.00
CA LEU A 49 4.80 -16.80 -4.49
C LEU A 49 3.73 -17.82 -4.88
N ASN A 50 4.08 -19.10 -4.94
CA ASN A 50 3.15 -20.18 -5.26
C ASN A 50 2.54 -20.75 -3.97
N PRO A 51 1.21 -20.64 -3.76
CA PRO A 51 0.55 -21.15 -2.56
C PRO A 51 0.64 -22.67 -2.38
N ASP A 52 0.91 -23.43 -3.45
CA ASP A 52 1.03 -24.88 -3.42
C ASP A 52 2.43 -25.35 -2.97
N GLN A 53 3.34 -24.42 -2.72
CA GLN A 53 4.70 -24.71 -2.28
C GLN A 53 4.86 -24.43 -0.77
N PRO A 54 5.72 -25.18 -0.06
CA PRO A 54 5.93 -25.01 1.37
C PRO A 54 6.70 -23.73 1.74
N HIS A 55 7.29 -23.05 0.77
CA HIS A 55 8.05 -21.83 0.97
C HIS A 55 7.14 -20.62 1.01
N VAL A 56 7.30 -19.77 2.02
CA VAL A 56 6.48 -18.58 2.23
C VAL A 56 7.36 -17.33 2.16
N LEU A 57 6.81 -16.23 1.64
CA LEU A 57 7.43 -14.91 1.73
C LEU A 57 7.48 -14.45 3.18
N THR A 58 8.64 -14.06 3.66
CA THR A 58 8.75 -13.36 4.94
C THR A 58 8.27 -11.90 4.79
N PRO A 59 7.87 -11.24 5.88
CA PRO A 59 7.48 -9.82 5.83
C PRO A 59 8.58 -8.91 5.25
N VAL A 60 9.84 -9.18 5.56
CA VAL A 60 10.98 -8.41 5.04
C VAL A 60 11.14 -8.61 3.53
N GLU A 61 11.02 -9.86 3.06
CA GLU A 61 11.06 -10.16 1.62
C GLU A 61 9.88 -9.52 0.88
N LEU A 62 8.69 -9.49 1.48
CA LEU A 62 7.52 -8.82 0.90
C LEU A 62 7.77 -7.32 0.73
N ILE A 63 8.34 -6.66 1.75
CA ILE A 63 8.70 -5.23 1.67
C ILE A 63 9.76 -5.00 0.59
N ALA A 64 10.82 -5.82 0.57
CA ALA A 64 11.89 -5.72 -0.41
C ALA A 64 11.35 -5.94 -1.84
N LEU A 65 10.47 -6.93 -2.03
CA LEU A 65 9.82 -7.23 -3.30
C LEU A 65 8.94 -6.05 -3.77
N THR A 66 8.12 -5.51 -2.88
CA THR A 66 7.27 -4.34 -3.16
C THR A 66 8.13 -3.12 -3.56
N LYS A 67 9.24 -2.87 -2.84
CA LYS A 67 10.17 -1.79 -3.15
C LYS A 67 10.87 -1.98 -4.50
N ALA A 68 11.28 -3.20 -4.82
CA ALA A 68 12.00 -3.51 -6.07
C ALA A 68 11.11 -3.46 -7.32
N SER A 69 9.84 -3.85 -7.19
CA SER A 69 8.88 -3.88 -8.30
C SER A 69 8.02 -2.63 -8.42
N ASP A 70 7.95 -1.78 -7.39
CA ASP A 70 6.97 -0.70 -7.23
C ASP A 70 5.50 -1.21 -7.34
N ASN A 71 5.28 -2.51 -7.17
CA ASN A 71 3.98 -3.16 -7.28
C ASN A 71 3.44 -3.52 -5.88
N HIS A 72 2.40 -2.83 -5.47
CA HIS A 72 1.79 -2.93 -4.14
C HIS A 72 0.67 -3.99 -4.04
N THR A 73 0.46 -4.80 -5.07
CA THR A 73 -0.68 -5.74 -5.15
C THR A 73 -0.73 -6.69 -3.95
N ILE A 74 0.40 -7.33 -3.60
CA ILE A 74 0.44 -8.28 -2.48
C ILE A 74 0.25 -7.54 -1.15
N LEU A 75 0.92 -6.41 -0.95
CA LEU A 75 0.80 -5.62 0.27
C LEU A 75 -0.63 -5.11 0.46
N ASN A 76 -1.27 -4.60 -0.59
CA ASN A 76 -2.66 -4.14 -0.56
C ASN A 76 -3.64 -5.26 -0.23
N SER A 77 -3.40 -6.50 -0.68
CA SER A 77 -4.27 -7.64 -0.35
C SER A 77 -4.34 -7.92 1.15
N LEU A 78 -3.24 -7.66 1.87
CA LEU A 78 -3.19 -7.80 3.32
C LEU A 78 -3.87 -6.64 4.04
N LEU A 79 -3.62 -5.40 3.59
CA LEU A 79 -4.00 -4.17 4.30
C LEU A 79 -5.45 -3.75 4.07
N LEU A 80 -6.00 -3.92 2.86
CA LEU A 80 -7.39 -3.53 2.55
C LEU A 80 -8.43 -4.18 3.48
N GLY A 81 -8.16 -5.40 3.96
CA GLY A 81 -9.09 -6.09 4.84
C GLY A 81 -9.14 -5.59 6.28
N ILE A 82 -8.21 -4.73 6.66
CA ILE A 82 -8.19 -4.05 7.96
C ILE A 82 -8.44 -2.55 7.81
N GLY A 83 -8.94 -2.12 6.63
CA GLY A 83 -9.27 -0.72 6.37
C GLY A 83 -8.06 0.19 6.12
N VAL A 84 -6.88 -0.38 5.86
CA VAL A 84 -5.65 0.38 5.58
C VAL A 84 -5.38 0.41 4.08
N VAL A 85 -5.05 1.58 3.57
CA VAL A 85 -4.65 1.81 2.18
C VAL A 85 -3.20 2.26 2.14
N THR A 86 -2.40 1.70 1.23
CA THR A 86 -1.02 2.16 1.03
C THR A 86 -0.99 3.40 0.16
N ALA A 87 -0.12 4.34 0.51
CA ALA A 87 0.22 5.49 -0.32
C ALA A 87 1.74 5.56 -0.49
N LYS A 88 2.19 5.91 -1.69
CA LYS A 88 3.61 6.12 -1.96
C LYS A 88 4.01 7.49 -1.41
N VAL A 89 5.00 7.52 -0.54
CA VAL A 89 5.60 8.76 -0.07
C VAL A 89 6.71 9.13 -1.05
N PRO A 90 6.61 10.27 -1.76
CA PRO A 90 7.69 10.74 -2.62
C PRO A 90 8.93 11.07 -1.78
N SER A 91 10.10 10.64 -2.24
CA SER A 91 11.38 10.90 -1.56
C SER A 91 11.97 12.28 -1.84
N ASP A 92 11.39 13.04 -2.76
CA ASP A 92 11.93 14.33 -3.20
C ASP A 92 11.22 15.49 -2.49
N ALA A 93 11.85 16.00 -1.43
CA ALA A 93 11.43 17.21 -0.74
C ALA A 93 12.10 18.44 -1.41
N SER A 94 11.42 19.10 -2.34
CA SER A 94 11.84 20.42 -2.84
C SER A 94 10.92 21.52 -2.31
N GLU A 95 11.46 22.73 -2.10
CA GLU A 95 10.69 23.86 -1.51
C GLU A 95 9.50 24.34 -2.35
N GLU A 96 9.52 24.05 -3.64
CA GLU A 96 8.46 24.38 -4.59
C GLU A 96 7.18 23.53 -4.40
N THR A 97 7.26 22.54 -3.51
CA THR A 97 6.32 21.41 -3.48
C THR A 97 5.04 21.64 -2.71
N LEU A 98 5.02 22.46 -1.64
CA LEU A 98 3.83 22.58 -0.78
C LEU A 98 2.64 23.18 -1.54
N ILE A 99 2.83 24.33 -2.18
CA ILE A 99 1.76 25.01 -2.93
C ILE A 99 1.37 24.18 -4.14
N LYS A 100 2.35 23.62 -4.85
CA LYS A 100 2.11 22.76 -6.01
C LYS A 100 1.29 21.53 -5.62
N ARG A 101 1.68 20.83 -4.57
CA ARG A 101 0.94 19.65 -4.07
C ARG A 101 -0.48 19.99 -3.61
N ALA A 102 -0.66 21.15 -2.95
CA ALA A 102 -1.98 21.62 -2.55
C ALA A 102 -2.88 21.88 -3.76
N LEU A 103 -2.34 22.53 -4.81
CA LEU A 103 -3.04 22.77 -6.06
C LEU A 103 -3.36 21.46 -6.81
N GLU A 104 -2.40 20.56 -6.92
CA GLU A 104 -2.61 19.23 -7.54
C GLU A 104 -3.69 18.43 -6.79
N ASN A 105 -3.69 18.49 -5.45
CA ASN A 105 -4.73 17.83 -4.68
C ASN A 105 -6.12 18.45 -4.91
N ALA A 106 -6.22 19.78 -5.04
CA ALA A 106 -7.44 20.46 -5.39
C ALA A 106 -7.94 20.07 -6.80
N MET A 107 -7.03 19.91 -7.76
CA MET A 107 -7.36 19.43 -9.10
C MET A 107 -7.87 17.98 -9.08
N HIS A 108 -7.19 17.08 -8.39
CA HIS A 108 -7.64 15.68 -8.25
C HIS A 108 -8.98 15.56 -7.54
N SER A 109 -9.21 16.39 -6.51
CA SER A 109 -10.48 16.45 -5.79
C SER A 109 -11.62 16.97 -6.69
N GLY A 110 -11.33 17.97 -7.50
CA GLY A 110 -12.27 18.49 -8.51
C GLY A 110 -12.64 17.44 -9.55
N ASP A 111 -11.65 16.72 -10.08
CA ASP A 111 -11.86 15.62 -11.02
C ASP A 111 -12.69 14.48 -10.41
N LEU A 112 -12.40 14.07 -9.18
CA LEU A 112 -13.19 13.05 -8.47
C LEU A 112 -14.64 13.51 -8.26
N SER A 113 -14.85 14.78 -7.88
CA SER A 113 -16.19 15.35 -7.72
C SER A 113 -16.96 15.38 -9.03
N ARG A 114 -16.33 15.79 -10.13
CA ARG A 114 -16.92 15.76 -11.46
C ARG A 114 -17.31 14.34 -11.88
N MET A 115 -16.40 13.37 -11.72
CA MET A 115 -16.68 11.96 -12.04
C MET A 115 -17.80 11.39 -11.17
N ALA A 116 -17.89 11.78 -9.90
CA ALA A 116 -18.96 11.37 -9.01
C ALA A 116 -20.32 11.95 -9.47
N LEU A 117 -20.36 13.21 -9.91
CA LEU A 117 -21.57 13.83 -10.45
C LEU A 117 -22.00 13.20 -11.79
N GLU A 118 -21.06 12.92 -12.68
CA GLU A 118 -21.34 12.30 -13.99
C GLU A 118 -21.89 10.86 -13.84
N HIS A 119 -21.48 10.15 -12.80
CA HIS A 119 -21.78 8.73 -12.60
C HIS A 119 -22.66 8.43 -11.39
N GLY A 120 -22.96 9.43 -10.53
CA GLY A 120 -23.68 9.25 -9.26
C GLY A 120 -25.11 8.72 -9.41
N GLY A 121 -25.70 8.80 -10.61
CA GLY A 121 -26.99 8.19 -10.93
C GLY A 121 -26.93 6.78 -11.53
N SER A 122 -25.74 6.27 -11.81
CA SER A 122 -25.56 4.98 -12.49
C SER A 122 -25.32 3.86 -11.48
N TYR A 123 -26.25 2.91 -11.42
CA TYR A 123 -26.17 1.73 -10.53
C TYR A 123 -25.00 0.78 -10.89
N ARG A 124 -24.40 0.92 -12.07
CA ARG A 124 -23.24 0.13 -12.52
C ARG A 124 -22.24 1.01 -13.26
N LEU A 125 -21.06 1.18 -12.65
CA LEU A 125 -19.91 1.74 -13.32
C LEU A 125 -19.26 0.70 -14.23
N SER A 126 -18.81 1.09 -15.43
CA SER A 126 -17.97 0.26 -16.27
C SER A 126 -16.62 -0.01 -15.57
N ARG A 127 -15.98 -1.11 -15.93
CA ARG A 127 -14.68 -1.48 -15.32
C ARG A 127 -13.61 -0.39 -15.53
N SER A 128 -13.60 0.24 -16.70
CA SER A 128 -12.66 1.33 -17.03
C SER A 128 -12.93 2.58 -16.19
N HIS A 129 -14.18 3.00 -16.01
CA HIS A 129 -14.53 4.16 -15.18
C HIS A 129 -14.19 3.90 -13.70
N LYS A 130 -14.51 2.71 -13.20
CA LYS A 130 -14.13 2.31 -11.83
C LYS A 130 -12.61 2.40 -11.63
N GLN A 131 -11.83 1.87 -12.58
CA GLN A 131 -10.37 1.91 -12.53
C GLN A 131 -9.85 3.35 -12.54
N SER A 132 -10.36 4.21 -13.42
CA SER A 132 -9.97 5.61 -13.50
C SER A 132 -10.26 6.39 -12.20
N ILE A 133 -11.42 6.14 -11.57
CA ILE A 133 -11.76 6.76 -10.27
C ILE A 133 -10.79 6.30 -9.19
N ILE A 134 -10.47 5.01 -9.14
CA ILE A 134 -9.54 4.43 -8.17
C ILE A 134 -8.14 5.04 -8.36
N GLU A 135 -7.64 5.15 -9.58
CA GLU A 135 -6.33 5.75 -9.88
C GLU A 135 -6.26 7.21 -9.43
N LYS A 136 -7.29 8.01 -9.71
CA LYS A 136 -7.36 9.41 -9.25
C LYS A 136 -7.45 9.53 -7.74
N ALA A 137 -8.18 8.65 -7.08
CA ALA A 137 -8.24 8.59 -5.63
C ALA A 137 -6.87 8.24 -5.03
N HIS A 138 -6.15 7.29 -5.60
CA HIS A 138 -4.77 6.96 -5.19
C HIS A 138 -3.81 8.13 -5.37
N CYS A 139 -3.88 8.86 -6.49
CA CYS A 139 -3.07 10.06 -6.71
C CYS A 139 -3.36 11.13 -5.63
N SER A 140 -4.63 11.37 -5.31
CA SER A 140 -5.01 12.31 -4.25
C SER A 140 -4.47 11.89 -2.87
N ILE A 141 -4.60 10.62 -2.51
CA ILE A 141 -4.07 10.08 -1.25
C ILE A 141 -2.54 10.24 -1.20
N SER A 142 -1.83 9.89 -2.26
CA SER A 142 -0.37 10.02 -2.33
C SER A 142 0.08 11.48 -2.19
N ASN A 143 -0.62 12.42 -2.83
CA ASN A 143 -0.36 13.85 -2.70
C ASN A 143 -0.61 14.37 -1.28
N LEU A 144 -1.69 13.92 -0.61
CA LEU A 144 -1.96 14.30 0.78
C LEU A 144 -0.90 13.76 1.74
N VAL A 145 -0.46 12.52 1.58
CA VAL A 145 0.62 11.94 2.39
C VAL A 145 1.93 12.68 2.17
N ALA A 146 2.25 13.05 0.93
CA ALA A 146 3.42 13.85 0.62
C ALA A 146 3.34 15.26 1.24
N LEU A 147 2.15 15.90 1.22
CA LEU A 147 1.91 17.20 1.84
C LEU A 147 2.14 17.14 3.36
N ILE A 148 1.65 16.08 4.01
CA ILE A 148 1.88 15.85 5.45
C ILE A 148 3.36 15.70 5.72
N SER A 149 4.07 14.88 4.95
CA SER A 149 5.52 14.67 5.09
C SER A 149 6.32 15.97 4.91
N ASP A 150 5.94 16.80 3.94
CA ASP A 150 6.58 18.10 3.71
C ASP A 150 6.35 19.08 4.87
N LEU A 151 5.15 19.08 5.46
CA LEU A 151 4.81 19.90 6.63
C LEU A 151 5.58 19.44 7.87
N GLU A 152 5.66 18.14 8.11
CA GLU A 152 6.40 17.57 9.25
C GLU A 152 7.90 17.84 9.12
N GLY A 153 8.48 17.72 7.92
CA GLY A 153 9.88 18.02 7.66
C GLY A 153 10.26 19.49 7.88
N ARG A 154 9.28 20.41 7.83
CA ARG A 154 9.49 21.86 8.09
C ARG A 154 9.36 22.25 9.56
N THR A 155 8.83 21.36 10.41
CA THR A 155 8.62 21.62 11.82
C THR A 155 9.87 21.23 12.60
N THR A 156 10.80 22.17 12.78
CA THR A 156 12.00 21.98 13.58
C THR A 156 11.61 21.73 15.06
N GLY A 157 11.85 20.53 15.56
CA GLY A 157 11.74 20.18 16.97
C GLY A 157 10.64 19.21 17.38
N ILE A 158 9.78 18.79 16.47
CA ILE A 158 8.81 17.72 16.71
C ILE A 158 9.21 16.51 15.86
N THR A 159 9.34 15.33 16.46
CA THR A 159 9.57 14.07 15.71
C THR A 159 8.45 13.90 14.68
N PRO A 160 8.76 13.77 13.39
CA PRO A 160 7.74 13.63 12.35
C PRO A 160 6.82 12.44 12.65
N PHE A 161 5.52 12.62 12.51
CA PHE A 161 4.52 11.58 12.79
C PHE A 161 4.80 10.29 12.01
N LEU A 162 5.30 10.40 10.77
CA LEU A 162 5.68 9.26 9.94
C LEU A 162 6.98 8.58 10.41
N SER A 163 7.93 9.32 11.00
CA SER A 163 9.16 8.75 11.57
C SER A 163 8.94 8.17 12.97
N MET A 164 8.01 8.74 13.75
CA MET A 164 7.66 8.24 15.08
C MET A 164 7.20 6.78 15.05
N SER A 165 6.47 6.37 14.02
CA SER A 165 6.01 4.98 13.89
C SER A 165 7.17 4.01 13.64
N VAL A 166 8.22 4.44 12.95
CA VAL A 166 9.38 3.59 12.61
C VAL A 166 10.39 3.59 13.77
N ASP A 167 10.68 4.75 14.37
CA ASP A 167 11.61 4.86 15.49
C ASP A 167 11.05 4.23 16.77
N PHE A 168 9.73 4.29 16.98
CA PHE A 168 9.07 3.65 18.11
C PHE A 168 9.19 2.12 18.07
N ILE A 169 9.11 1.54 16.88
CA ILE A 169 9.27 0.09 16.67
C ILE A 169 10.76 -0.32 16.72
N ALA A 170 11.65 0.49 16.15
CA ALA A 170 13.08 0.18 16.04
C ALA A 170 13.84 0.31 17.37
N ASN A 171 13.42 1.24 18.25
CA ASN A 171 14.09 1.52 19.53
C ASN A 171 13.45 0.85 20.76
N GLY A 172 12.46 -0.06 20.57
CA GLY A 172 11.92 -0.87 21.65
C GLY A 172 11.26 -0.06 22.77
N ALA A 173 10.55 1.02 22.44
CA ALA A 173 9.86 1.84 23.42
C ALA A 173 8.79 1.02 24.16
N PRO A 174 8.65 1.16 25.51
CA PRO A 174 7.70 0.38 26.28
C PRO A 174 6.27 0.72 25.87
N ILE A 175 5.50 -0.30 25.57
CA ILE A 175 4.06 -0.17 25.27
C ILE A 175 3.37 0.24 26.58
N PRO A 176 2.72 1.42 26.68
CA PRO A 176 2.00 1.78 27.88
C PRO A 176 0.82 0.82 28.07
N GLY A 177 0.84 0.02 29.12
CA GLY A 177 -0.28 -0.85 29.50
C GLY A 177 0.01 -2.34 29.63
N LEU A 178 1.27 -2.77 29.51
CA LEU A 178 1.70 -4.14 29.82
C LEU A 178 2.67 -4.09 31.01
N SER A 179 2.13 -3.97 32.17
CA SER A 179 2.78 -4.26 33.47
C SER A 179 2.00 -5.34 34.20
#